data_f394dac1846a3ef295507417420563a3
#
_entry.id   f394dac1846a3ef295507417420563a3
#
_cell.length_a   1.000
_cell.length_b   1.000
_cell.length_c   1.000
_cell.angle_alpha   90.00
_cell.angle_beta   90.00
_cell.angle_gamma   90.00
#
_symmetry.space_group_name_H-M   'P 1'
#
loop_
_entity.id
_entity.type
_entity.pdbx_description
1 polymer ?
#
loop_
_entity_poly.entity_id
_entity_poly.type
_entity_poly.pdbx_seq_one_letter_code
_entity_poly.pdbx_strand_id
1 'polypeptide(L)'
;WDWRQRTLGGLSGGERQRVLLARALAVQAQVLLMDEPLANLDPPHQADWLLLVRALVAEGKTVVSVLHEVSMALQADHVAVLARGRIVHHGAAADPDTHRAVERVFDHRIAIHSVAGQWMALPRLHPTAAPPSPDLNENPSHAN
;
A
#
# COMPACT_ATOMS: atom_id res chain seq x y z
N TRP A 1 21.77 -7.75 20.39
CA TRP A 1 21.55 -7.71 21.87
C TRP A 1 21.96 -6.38 22.52
N ASP A 2 22.58 -5.46 21.82
CA ASP A 2 23.10 -4.18 22.35
C ASP A 2 22.00 -3.20 22.77
N TRP A 3 20.76 -3.39 22.32
CA TRP A 3 19.63 -2.51 22.63
C TRP A 3 18.87 -2.87 23.90
N ARG A 4 19.16 -4.03 24.48
CA ARG A 4 18.44 -4.61 25.63
C ARG A 4 18.34 -3.68 26.85
N GLN A 5 19.34 -2.80 27.02
CA GLN A 5 19.41 -1.89 28.16
C GLN A 5 19.11 -0.44 27.78
N ARG A 6 18.79 -0.15 26.50
CA ARG A 6 18.45 1.19 26.06
C ARG A 6 16.96 1.48 26.26
N THR A 7 16.63 2.68 26.66
CA THR A 7 15.23 3.15 26.68
C THR A 7 14.74 3.37 25.26
N LEU A 8 13.43 3.20 25.00
CA LEU A 8 12.83 3.46 23.67
C LEU A 8 13.11 4.88 23.18
N GLY A 9 13.24 5.85 24.09
CA GLY A 9 13.57 7.23 23.74
C GLY A 9 15.00 7.43 23.25
N GLY A 10 15.92 6.53 23.57
CA GLY A 10 17.31 6.55 23.13
C GLY A 10 17.57 5.78 21.83
N LEU A 11 16.54 5.24 21.20
CA LEU A 11 16.61 4.53 19.93
C LEU A 11 16.30 5.48 18.76
N SER A 12 16.99 5.28 17.63
CA SER A 12 16.60 5.89 16.36
C SER A 12 15.19 5.46 15.93
N GLY A 13 14.56 6.18 15.01
CA GLY A 13 13.23 5.83 14.50
C GLY A 13 13.16 4.39 13.98
N GLY A 14 14.12 3.98 13.16
CA GLY A 14 14.19 2.62 12.63
C GLY A 14 14.49 1.55 13.70
N GLU A 15 15.36 1.84 14.68
CA GLU A 15 15.60 0.93 15.81
C GLU A 15 14.33 0.72 16.64
N ARG A 16 13.60 1.81 16.92
CA ARG A 16 12.31 1.76 17.63
C ARG A 16 11.30 0.91 16.87
N GLN A 17 11.18 1.08 15.56
CA GLN A 17 10.25 0.33 14.74
C GLN A 17 10.55 -1.18 14.78
N ARG A 18 11.84 -1.57 14.70
CA ARG A 18 12.25 -2.97 14.85
C ARG A 18 11.94 -3.56 16.22
N VAL A 19 12.09 -2.79 17.28
CA VAL A 19 11.72 -3.23 18.65
C VAL A 19 10.22 -3.43 18.77
N LEU A 20 9.40 -2.51 18.22
CA LEU A 20 7.94 -2.65 18.23
C LEU A 20 7.49 -3.88 17.43
N LEU A 21 8.11 -4.12 16.28
CA LEU A 21 7.85 -5.29 15.46
C LEU A 21 8.22 -6.58 16.21
N ALA A 22 9.42 -6.65 16.81
CA ALA A 22 9.83 -7.80 17.61
C ALA A 22 8.87 -8.08 18.78
N ARG A 23 8.36 -7.03 19.42
CA ARG A 23 7.34 -7.14 20.47
C ARG A 23 6.03 -7.71 19.93
N ALA A 24 5.55 -7.24 18.78
CA ALA A 24 4.34 -7.75 18.14
C ALA A 24 4.48 -9.24 17.77
N LEU A 25 5.63 -9.63 17.24
CA LEU A 25 5.93 -11.01 16.88
C LEU A 25 6.05 -11.95 18.09
N ALA A 26 6.54 -11.45 19.23
CA ALA A 26 6.66 -12.24 20.46
C ALA A 26 5.32 -12.73 21.00
N VAL A 27 4.20 -12.09 20.63
CA VAL A 27 2.84 -12.51 21.01
C VAL A 27 2.40 -13.77 20.24
N GLN A 28 3.05 -14.11 19.13
CA GLN A 28 2.72 -15.25 18.27
C GLN A 28 1.25 -15.25 17.76
N ALA A 29 0.66 -14.08 17.58
CA ALA A 29 -0.70 -13.93 17.08
C ALA A 29 -0.84 -14.55 15.68
N GLN A 30 -2.03 -15.10 15.38
CA GLN A 30 -2.38 -15.59 14.05
C GLN A 30 -2.69 -14.46 13.06
N VAL A 31 -3.16 -13.33 13.58
CA VAL A 31 -3.46 -12.12 12.80
C VAL A 31 -2.65 -10.96 13.37
N LEU A 32 -1.89 -10.30 12.51
CA LEU A 32 -1.08 -9.14 12.82
C LEU A 32 -1.68 -7.91 12.13
N LEU A 33 -2.01 -6.89 12.91
CA LEU A 33 -2.45 -5.59 12.41
C LEU A 33 -1.32 -4.59 12.62
N MET A 34 -0.88 -3.95 11.55
CA MET A 34 0.24 -3.00 11.58
C MET A 34 -0.20 -1.68 10.97
N ASP A 35 0.04 -0.60 11.68
CA ASP A 35 -0.19 0.76 11.20
C ASP A 35 1.15 1.41 10.88
N GLU A 36 1.33 1.79 9.62
CA GLU A 36 2.55 2.40 9.06
C GLU A 36 3.86 1.69 9.47
N PRO A 37 3.99 0.36 9.30
CA PRO A 37 5.15 -0.40 9.78
C PRO A 37 6.46 -0.02 9.06
N LEU A 38 6.37 0.69 7.93
CA LEU A 38 7.52 1.14 7.14
C LEU A 38 7.97 2.57 7.47
N ALA A 39 7.23 3.27 8.35
CA ALA A 39 7.58 4.64 8.70
C ALA A 39 9.00 4.73 9.26
N ASN A 40 9.79 5.65 8.72
CA ASN A 40 11.19 5.89 9.08
C ASN A 40 12.16 4.72 8.82
N LEU A 41 11.78 3.76 7.99
CA LEU A 41 12.68 2.72 7.48
C LEU A 41 13.30 3.17 6.15
N ASP A 42 14.61 2.96 6.02
CA ASP A 42 15.30 3.10 4.74
C ASP A 42 15.01 1.92 3.81
N PRO A 43 15.27 2.01 2.50
CA PRO A 43 14.93 0.97 1.53
C PRO A 43 15.44 -0.43 1.86
N PRO A 44 16.67 -0.66 2.36
CA PRO A 44 17.09 -1.99 2.77
C PRO A 44 16.21 -2.59 3.88
N HIS A 45 15.87 -1.81 4.89
CA HIS A 45 15.00 -2.27 5.99
C HIS A 45 13.54 -2.46 5.57
N GLN A 46 13.05 -1.72 4.55
CA GLN A 46 11.75 -1.98 3.94
C GLN A 46 11.74 -3.34 3.22
N ALA A 47 12.84 -3.69 2.54
CA ALA A 47 13.00 -5.01 1.92
C ALA A 47 13.02 -6.13 2.97
N ASP A 48 13.75 -5.96 4.06
CA ASP A 48 13.78 -6.91 5.19
C ASP A 48 12.38 -7.12 5.77
N TRP A 49 11.61 -6.04 5.91
CA TRP A 49 10.22 -6.12 6.38
C TRP A 49 9.34 -6.93 5.44
N LEU A 50 9.42 -6.71 4.12
CA LEU A 50 8.66 -7.51 3.14
C LEU A 50 9.02 -9.00 3.21
N LEU A 51 10.30 -9.33 3.34
CA LEU A 51 10.75 -10.72 3.49
C LEU A 51 10.18 -11.35 4.77
N LEU A 52 10.18 -10.61 5.87
CA LEU A 52 9.58 -11.06 7.12
C LEU A 52 8.07 -11.32 6.97
N VAL A 53 7.33 -10.38 6.36
CA VAL A 53 5.89 -10.55 6.13
C VAL A 53 5.61 -11.79 5.29
N ARG A 54 6.38 -12.00 4.21
CA ARG A 54 6.26 -13.22 3.38
C ARG A 54 6.52 -14.51 4.16
N ALA A 55 7.52 -14.50 5.05
CA ALA A 55 7.78 -15.65 5.91
C ALA A 55 6.62 -15.93 6.88
N LEU A 56 6.05 -14.89 7.49
CA LEU A 56 4.89 -15.01 8.38
C LEU A 56 3.64 -15.56 7.65
N VAL A 57 3.39 -15.08 6.43
CA VAL A 57 2.29 -15.58 5.59
C VAL A 57 2.52 -17.04 5.20
N ALA A 58 3.76 -17.42 4.86
CA ALA A 58 4.11 -18.81 4.56
C ALA A 58 3.92 -19.74 5.79
N GLU A 59 4.04 -19.22 7.02
CA GLU A 59 3.69 -19.92 8.26
C GLU A 59 2.17 -19.97 8.53
N GLY A 60 1.33 -19.46 7.63
CA GLY A 60 -0.12 -19.45 7.77
C GLY A 60 -0.69 -18.28 8.59
N LYS A 61 0.12 -17.26 8.89
CA LYS A 61 -0.37 -16.05 9.57
C LYS A 61 -1.01 -15.08 8.58
N THR A 62 -1.94 -14.27 9.08
CA THR A 62 -2.52 -13.16 8.33
C THR A 62 -1.88 -11.86 8.76
N VAL A 63 -1.41 -11.07 7.81
CA VAL A 63 -0.83 -9.74 8.07
C VAL A 63 -1.66 -8.70 7.36
N VAL A 64 -2.16 -7.72 8.09
CA VAL A 64 -2.87 -6.55 7.56
C VAL A 64 -2.05 -5.31 7.92
N SER A 65 -1.67 -4.55 6.91
CA SER A 65 -0.86 -3.35 7.10
C SER A 65 -1.50 -2.13 6.46
N VAL A 66 -1.55 -1.02 7.17
CA VAL A 66 -1.85 0.29 6.60
C VAL A 66 -0.54 0.87 6.07
N LEU A 67 -0.51 1.20 4.77
CA LEU A 67 0.66 1.70 4.09
C LEU A 67 0.31 2.94 3.27
N HIS A 68 1.22 3.92 3.26
CA HIS A 68 1.12 5.10 2.40
C HIS A 68 1.93 4.95 1.11
N GLU A 69 2.96 4.11 1.12
CA GLU A 69 3.78 3.81 -0.05
C GLU A 69 3.06 2.79 -0.95
N VAL A 70 2.45 3.29 -2.03
CA VAL A 70 1.64 2.47 -2.95
C VAL A 70 2.44 1.30 -3.52
N SER A 71 3.70 1.51 -3.90
CA SER A 71 4.55 0.45 -4.45
C SER A 71 4.78 -0.68 -3.45
N MET A 72 4.84 -0.37 -2.15
CA MET A 72 4.97 -1.37 -1.10
C MET A 72 3.64 -2.08 -0.83
N ALA A 73 2.51 -1.36 -0.86
CA ALA A 73 1.19 -1.94 -0.72
C ALA A 73 0.87 -2.94 -1.85
N LEU A 74 1.33 -2.67 -3.06
CA LEU A 74 1.16 -3.56 -4.22
C LEU A 74 2.01 -4.84 -4.17
N GLN A 75 2.87 -5.02 -3.16
CA GLN A 75 3.58 -6.28 -2.92
C GLN A 75 2.77 -7.29 -2.08
N ALA A 76 1.60 -6.90 -1.58
CA ALA A 76 0.68 -7.77 -0.86
C ALA A 76 -0.10 -8.68 -1.82
N ASP A 77 -0.77 -9.71 -1.28
CA ASP A 77 -1.68 -10.56 -2.06
C ASP A 77 -2.95 -9.79 -2.43
N HIS A 78 -3.49 -9.00 -1.47
CA HIS A 78 -4.71 -8.22 -1.64
C HIS A 78 -4.51 -6.80 -1.13
N VAL A 79 -5.23 -5.86 -1.75
CA VAL A 79 -5.24 -4.44 -1.39
C VAL A 79 -6.67 -3.98 -1.13
N ALA A 80 -6.88 -3.30 -0.01
CA ALA A 80 -8.08 -2.54 0.27
C ALA A 80 -7.77 -1.05 0.11
N VAL A 81 -8.50 -0.37 -0.78
CA VAL A 81 -8.34 1.06 -1.05
C VAL A 81 -9.37 1.83 -0.22
N LEU A 82 -8.88 2.69 0.67
CA LEU A 82 -9.72 3.52 1.52
C LEU A 82 -9.72 4.96 1.00
N ALA A 83 -10.91 5.54 0.89
CA ALA A 83 -11.08 6.96 0.57
C ALA A 83 -12.28 7.53 1.36
N ARG A 84 -12.11 8.71 1.94
CA ARG A 84 -13.15 9.41 2.71
C ARG A 84 -13.81 8.53 3.77
N GLY A 85 -13.02 7.75 4.50
CA GLY A 85 -13.48 6.87 5.58
C GLY A 85 -14.24 5.61 5.11
N ARG A 86 -14.16 5.23 3.83
CA ARG A 86 -14.82 4.05 3.27
C ARG A 86 -13.85 3.23 2.43
N ILE A 87 -14.05 1.92 2.41
CA ILE A 87 -13.40 1.04 1.44
C ILE A 87 -14.11 1.25 0.10
N VAL A 88 -13.37 1.78 -0.89
CA VAL A 88 -13.87 2.05 -2.24
C VAL A 88 -13.53 0.93 -3.22
N HIS A 89 -12.57 0.09 -2.86
CA HIS A 89 -12.18 -1.10 -3.61
C HIS A 89 -11.48 -2.11 -2.70
N HIS A 90 -11.61 -3.40 -3.02
CA HIS A 90 -10.84 -4.49 -2.43
C HIS A 90 -10.63 -5.56 -3.50
N GLY A 91 -9.40 -5.98 -3.69
CA GLY A 91 -9.06 -6.98 -4.71
C GLY A 91 -7.61 -7.46 -4.63
N ALA A 92 -7.24 -8.41 -5.49
CA ALA A 92 -5.86 -8.84 -5.61
C ALA A 92 -4.96 -7.67 -6.04
N ALA A 93 -3.74 -7.60 -5.51
CA ALA A 93 -2.81 -6.52 -5.84
C ALA A 93 -2.43 -6.49 -7.33
N ALA A 94 -2.43 -7.65 -7.99
CA ALA A 94 -2.13 -7.77 -9.42
C ALA A 94 -3.35 -7.49 -10.35
N ASP A 95 -4.55 -7.28 -9.78
CA ASP A 95 -5.76 -7.05 -10.57
C ASP A 95 -5.75 -5.64 -11.20
N PRO A 96 -5.98 -5.50 -12.52
CA PRO A 96 -6.11 -4.20 -13.17
C PRO A 96 -7.20 -3.30 -12.58
N ASP A 97 -8.27 -3.86 -12.00
CA ASP A 97 -9.30 -3.08 -11.30
C ASP A 97 -8.77 -2.46 -10.01
N THR A 98 -7.92 -3.19 -9.29
CA THR A 98 -7.21 -2.66 -8.11
C THR A 98 -6.29 -1.50 -8.51
N HIS A 99 -5.53 -1.65 -9.61
CA HIS A 99 -4.67 -0.57 -10.11
C HIS A 99 -5.49 0.67 -10.48
N ARG A 100 -6.60 0.50 -11.21
CA ARG A 100 -7.49 1.62 -11.58
C ARG A 100 -8.10 2.29 -10.34
N ALA A 101 -8.47 1.53 -9.33
CA ALA A 101 -9.01 2.08 -8.09
C ALA A 101 -7.98 2.90 -7.32
N VAL A 102 -6.74 2.41 -7.23
CA VAL A 102 -5.62 3.13 -6.62
C VAL A 102 -5.33 4.41 -7.40
N GLU A 103 -5.14 4.33 -8.73
CA GLU A 103 -4.86 5.51 -9.57
C GLU A 103 -5.95 6.58 -9.42
N ARG A 104 -7.23 6.18 -9.34
CA ARG A 104 -8.37 7.09 -9.16
C ARG A 104 -8.31 7.85 -7.83
N VAL A 105 -7.95 7.18 -6.73
CA VAL A 105 -7.84 7.82 -5.41
C VAL A 105 -6.72 8.86 -5.37
N PHE A 106 -5.71 8.69 -6.23
CA PHE A 106 -4.63 9.67 -6.41
C PHE A 106 -4.89 10.63 -7.58
N ASP A 107 -6.16 10.84 -8.00
CA ASP A 107 -6.56 11.74 -9.08
C ASP A 107 -5.79 11.49 -10.39
N HIS A 108 -5.46 10.22 -10.67
CA HIS A 108 -4.66 9.79 -11.82
C HIS A 108 -3.28 10.44 -11.91
N ARG A 109 -2.75 10.95 -10.80
CA ARG A 109 -1.41 11.55 -10.73
C ARG A 109 -0.29 10.53 -10.61
N ILE A 110 -0.62 9.27 -10.45
CA ILE A 110 0.30 8.13 -10.50
C ILE A 110 -0.13 7.16 -11.59
N ALA A 111 0.80 6.34 -12.05
CA ALA A 111 0.54 5.20 -12.93
C ALA A 111 1.20 3.95 -12.35
N ILE A 112 0.52 2.81 -12.44
CA ILE A 112 1.04 1.54 -11.94
C ILE A 112 1.61 0.76 -13.13
N HIS A 113 2.86 0.32 -12.98
CA HIS A 113 3.61 -0.42 -13.99
C HIS A 113 4.24 -1.67 -13.38
N SER A 114 4.38 -2.72 -14.20
CA SER A 114 5.20 -3.87 -13.83
C SER A 114 6.67 -3.58 -14.20
N VAL A 115 7.54 -3.59 -13.21
CA VAL A 115 8.98 -3.39 -13.36
C VAL A 115 9.70 -4.57 -12.72
N ALA A 116 10.47 -5.32 -13.48
CA ALA A 116 11.18 -6.51 -13.01
C ALA A 116 10.28 -7.51 -12.24
N GLY A 117 9.02 -7.67 -12.68
CA GLY A 117 8.05 -8.58 -12.04
C GLY A 117 7.39 -8.04 -10.76
N GLN A 118 7.60 -6.79 -10.44
CA GLN A 118 6.98 -6.10 -9.30
C GLN A 118 6.09 -4.96 -9.77
N TRP A 119 4.98 -4.72 -9.07
CA TRP A 119 4.12 -3.58 -9.33
C TRP A 119 4.66 -2.33 -8.64
N MET A 120 4.84 -1.27 -9.43
CA MET A 120 5.41 0.01 -8.98
C MET A 120 4.48 1.15 -9.35
N ALA A 121 4.21 2.04 -8.41
CA ALA A 121 3.52 3.29 -8.65
C ALA A 121 4.53 4.39 -8.98
N LEU A 122 4.40 4.98 -10.15
CA LEU A 122 5.27 6.07 -10.62
C LEU A 122 4.47 7.36 -10.75
N PRO A 123 5.01 8.53 -10.39
CA PRO A 123 4.37 9.82 -10.61
C PRO A 123 4.14 10.08 -12.11
N ARG A 124 2.98 10.58 -12.47
CA ARG A 124 2.73 11.11 -13.81
C ARG A 124 3.15 12.58 -13.83
N LEU A 125 4.19 12.89 -14.57
CA LEU A 125 4.74 14.25 -14.68
C LEU A 125 3.93 15.15 -15.62
N HIS A 126 3.11 14.55 -16.49
CA HIS A 126 2.23 15.27 -17.39
C HIS A 126 0.77 14.92 -17.08
N PRO A 127 -0.13 15.90 -17.00
CA PRO A 127 -1.55 15.61 -16.86
C PRO A 127 -1.99 14.82 -18.08
N THR A 128 -2.48 13.61 -17.92
CA THR A 128 -3.24 12.94 -18.97
C THR A 128 -4.50 13.79 -19.18
N ALA A 129 -4.76 14.26 -20.39
CA ALA A 129 -6.01 14.92 -20.71
C ALA A 129 -7.16 14.03 -20.19
N ALA A 130 -8.04 14.61 -19.40
CA ALA A 130 -9.22 13.88 -18.93
C ALA A 130 -9.93 13.29 -20.15
N PRO A 131 -10.45 12.04 -20.10
CA PRO A 131 -11.27 11.53 -21.18
C PRO A 131 -12.41 12.52 -21.42
N PRO A 132 -12.77 12.83 -22.68
CA PRO A 132 -13.85 13.76 -22.99
C PRO A 132 -15.10 13.28 -22.24
N SER A 133 -15.72 14.20 -21.53
CA SER A 133 -17.01 13.96 -20.88
C SER A 133 -17.98 13.49 -21.98
N PRO A 134 -18.80 12.45 -21.74
CA PRO A 134 -19.83 12.08 -22.70
C PRO A 134 -20.74 13.30 -22.92
N ASP A 135 -20.84 13.76 -24.15
CA ASP A 135 -21.69 14.85 -24.54
C ASP A 135 -23.15 14.53 -24.18
N LEU A 136 -23.64 15.12 -23.10
CA LEU A 136 -25.06 15.11 -22.72
C LEU A 136 -25.85 16.11 -23.53
N ASN A 137 -25.62 16.20 -24.84
CA ASN A 137 -26.36 17.10 -25.70
C ASN A 137 -26.82 16.42 -26.99
N GLU A 138 -27.60 15.32 -26.86
CA GLU A 138 -28.54 14.96 -27.91
C GLU A 138 -29.94 15.25 -27.41
N ASN A 139 -30.36 16.48 -27.67
CA ASN A 139 -31.73 16.90 -27.59
C ASN A 139 -32.45 16.50 -28.89
N PRO A 140 -33.36 15.52 -28.89
CA PRO A 140 -34.18 15.23 -30.04
C PRO A 140 -35.37 16.23 -30.05
N SER A 141 -35.16 17.43 -30.55
CA SER A 141 -36.24 18.34 -30.88
C SER A 141 -36.43 18.35 -32.39
N HIS A 142 -37.64 18.13 -32.79
CA HIS A 142 -38.28 18.34 -34.12
C HIS A 142 -38.27 17.13 -35.05
N ALA A 143 -39.38 16.42 -35.00
CA ALA A 143 -40.08 15.95 -36.18
C ALA A 143 -41.58 16.23 -35.98
N ASN A 144 -42.07 17.02 -36.84
CA ASN A 144 -43.42 17.49 -37.11
C ASN A 144 -44.34 16.34 -37.54
#